data_bf13027b9e81e872195463c49129aa79
#
_entry.id   bf13027b9e81e872195463c49129aa79
#
_cell.length_a   1.000
_cell.length_b   1.000
_cell.length_c   1.000
_cell.angle_alpha   90.00
_cell.angle_beta   90.00
_cell.angle_gamma   90.00
#
_symmetry.space_group_name_H-M   'P 1'
#
loop_
_entity.id
_entity.type
_entity.pdbx_description
1 polymer ?
#
loop_
_entity_poly.entity_id
_entity_poly.type
_entity_poly.pdbx_seq_one_letter_code
_entity_poly.pdbx_strand_id
1 'polypeptide(L)'
;MNAAQFGLSEKDTQSIQDTLRKFPKVSEAIIYGSRAKGNYRPGSDIDLTLKGDGLSHHVLLDIELALDDLLLPYKMDVSLHHHLDNPQLLDHVARVGRQFYKAER
;
A
#
# COMPACT_ATOMS: atom_id res chain seq x y z
N MET A 1 4.66 19.23 -10.49
CA MET A 1 4.65 17.93 -9.84
C MET A 1 3.98 18.00 -8.49
N ASN A 2 3.07 17.11 -8.19
CA ASN A 2 2.38 17.10 -6.92
C ASN A 2 3.22 16.48 -5.83
N ALA A 3 3.45 17.22 -4.77
CA ALA A 3 4.15 16.70 -3.61
C ALA A 3 3.25 15.82 -2.75
N ALA A 4 1.94 15.98 -2.87
CA ALA A 4 0.99 15.24 -2.03
C ALA A 4 -0.01 14.49 -2.90
N GLN A 5 -0.05 13.19 -2.76
CA GLN A 5 -1.06 12.33 -3.37
C GLN A 5 -1.71 11.51 -2.27
N PHE A 6 -2.99 11.24 -2.41
CA PHE A 6 -3.72 10.43 -1.45
C PHE A 6 -3.71 11.01 -0.03
N GLY A 7 -3.50 12.33 0.08
CA GLY A 7 -3.39 12.98 1.37
C GLY A 7 -2.09 12.69 2.12
N LEU A 8 -1.09 12.18 1.42
CA LEU A 8 0.22 11.88 1.99
C LEU A 8 1.25 12.86 1.45
N SER A 9 2.18 13.31 2.31
CA SER A 9 3.27 14.16 1.84
C SER A 9 4.18 13.37 0.91
N GLU A 10 4.96 14.09 0.11
CA GLU A 10 5.94 13.45 -0.76
C GLU A 10 6.95 12.65 0.07
N LYS A 11 7.35 13.18 1.21
CA LYS A 11 8.29 12.51 2.11
C LYS A 11 7.74 11.20 2.62
N ASP A 12 6.49 11.20 3.08
CA ASP A 12 5.87 9.98 3.62
C ASP A 12 5.67 8.95 2.51
N THR A 13 5.22 9.40 1.34
CA THR A 13 5.08 8.52 0.18
C THR A 13 6.41 7.87 -0.17
N GLN A 14 7.47 8.66 -0.22
CA GLN A 14 8.80 8.16 -0.57
C GLN A 14 9.29 7.15 0.47
N SER A 15 9.06 7.44 1.75
CA SER A 15 9.49 6.52 2.82
C SER A 15 8.82 5.16 2.70
N ILE A 16 7.53 5.14 2.39
CA ILE A 16 6.79 3.90 2.22
C ILE A 16 7.30 3.16 0.98
N GLN A 17 7.46 3.87 -0.13
CA GLN A 17 7.94 3.25 -1.37
C GLN A 17 9.36 2.69 -1.20
N ASP A 18 10.23 3.41 -0.52
CA ASP A 18 11.59 2.94 -0.27
C ASP A 18 11.61 1.68 0.59
N THR A 19 10.69 1.60 1.56
CA THR A 19 10.56 0.40 2.38
C THR A 19 10.12 -0.79 1.54
N LEU A 20 9.11 -0.60 0.68
CA LEU A 20 8.64 -1.67 -0.20
C LEU A 20 9.73 -2.13 -1.16
N ARG A 21 10.58 -1.21 -1.60
CA ARG A 21 11.68 -1.51 -2.52
C ARG A 21 12.69 -2.48 -1.92
N LYS A 22 12.77 -2.56 -0.60
CA LYS A 22 13.67 -3.50 0.08
C LYS A 22 13.20 -4.95 -0.01
N PHE A 23 11.98 -5.15 -0.48
CA PHE A 23 11.38 -6.49 -0.60
C PHE A 23 11.22 -6.81 -2.09
N PRO A 24 12.20 -7.49 -2.71
CA PRO A 24 12.17 -7.72 -4.16
C PRO A 24 10.99 -8.55 -4.64
N LYS A 25 10.34 -9.30 -3.76
CA LYS A 25 9.15 -10.06 -4.12
C LYS A 25 7.91 -9.19 -4.33
N VAL A 26 7.93 -7.94 -3.84
CA VAL A 26 6.83 -7.01 -4.09
C VAL A 26 7.01 -6.43 -5.47
N SER A 27 6.11 -6.77 -6.40
CA SER A 27 6.15 -6.21 -7.75
C SER A 27 5.34 -4.93 -7.85
N GLU A 28 4.27 -4.83 -7.07
CA GLU A 28 3.38 -3.69 -7.13
C GLU A 28 2.62 -3.54 -5.82
N ALA A 29 2.32 -2.30 -5.44
CA ALA A 29 1.41 -2.01 -4.33
C ALA A 29 0.29 -1.12 -4.86
N ILE A 30 -0.94 -1.46 -4.50
CA ILE A 30 -2.13 -0.72 -4.90
C ILE A 30 -2.75 -0.10 -3.65
N ILE A 31 -2.96 1.22 -3.69
CA ILE A 31 -3.69 1.90 -2.63
C ILE A 31 -5.17 1.93 -3.02
N TYR A 32 -6.03 1.67 -2.04
CA TYR A 32 -7.47 1.67 -2.26
C TYR A 32 -8.15 2.33 -1.06
N GLY A 33 -9.47 2.22 -0.97
CA GLY A 33 -10.22 2.83 0.12
C GLY A 33 -10.34 4.33 -0.04
N SER A 34 -10.55 5.03 1.08
CA SER A 34 -10.89 6.45 1.04
C SER A 34 -9.78 7.32 0.45
N ARG A 35 -8.53 6.98 0.69
CA ARG A 35 -7.42 7.79 0.16
C ARG A 35 -7.33 7.68 -1.36
N ALA A 36 -7.62 6.52 -1.92
CA ALA A 36 -7.66 6.37 -3.38
C ALA A 36 -8.88 7.06 -3.98
N LYS A 37 -10.01 7.03 -3.28
CA LYS A 37 -11.24 7.68 -3.75
C LYS A 37 -11.18 9.20 -3.65
N GLY A 38 -10.34 9.74 -2.79
CA GLY A 38 -10.25 11.19 -2.61
C GLY A 38 -11.16 11.75 -1.52
N ASN A 39 -11.93 10.90 -0.84
CA ASN A 39 -12.82 11.35 0.24
C ASN A 39 -12.26 11.05 1.63
N TYR A 40 -10.92 10.99 1.71
CA TYR A 40 -10.23 10.72 2.97
C TYR A 40 -10.28 11.93 3.90
N ARG A 41 -10.00 11.64 5.16
CA ARG A 41 -9.78 12.66 6.20
C ARG A 41 -8.34 12.52 6.70
N PRO A 42 -7.83 13.53 7.45
CA PRO A 42 -6.44 13.46 7.92
C PRO A 42 -6.09 12.18 8.68
N GLY A 43 -7.05 11.61 9.41
CA GLY A 43 -6.83 10.38 10.17
C GLY A 43 -7.18 9.10 9.45
N SER A 44 -7.49 9.16 8.16
CA SER A 44 -7.85 7.95 7.41
C SER A 44 -6.72 6.96 7.33
N ASP A 45 -7.03 5.66 7.40
CA ASP A 45 -6.04 4.60 7.25
C ASP A 45 -5.47 4.60 5.83
N ILE A 46 -4.25 4.08 5.71
CA ILE A 46 -3.65 3.80 4.41
C ILE A 46 -3.92 2.33 4.11
N ASP A 47 -4.70 2.07 3.06
CA ASP A 47 -5.06 0.70 2.66
C ASP A 47 -4.24 0.31 1.44
N LEU A 48 -3.35 -0.66 1.62
CA LEU A 48 -2.47 -1.17 0.55
C LEU A 48 -2.69 -2.65 0.36
N THR A 49 -2.69 -3.09 -0.90
CA THR A 49 -2.63 -4.51 -1.21
C THR A 49 -1.46 -4.77 -2.14
N LEU A 50 -0.69 -5.80 -1.84
CA LEU A 50 0.58 -6.07 -2.50
C LEU A 50 0.44 -7.21 -3.50
N LYS A 51 1.06 -7.03 -4.66
CA LYS A 51 1.15 -8.07 -5.70
C LYS A 51 2.60 -8.48 -5.88
N GLY A 52 2.82 -9.75 -6.17
CA GLY A 52 4.16 -10.24 -6.46
C GLY A 52 4.23 -11.75 -6.29
N ASP A 53 5.07 -12.38 -7.11
CA ASP A 53 5.29 -13.82 -7.01
C ASP A 53 6.11 -14.14 -5.77
N GLY A 54 5.70 -15.18 -5.05
CA GLY A 54 6.42 -15.62 -3.87
C GLY A 54 6.13 -14.84 -2.61
N LEU A 55 5.16 -13.91 -2.64
CA LEU A 55 4.71 -13.24 -1.43
C LEU A 55 3.95 -14.22 -0.56
N SER A 56 4.36 -14.33 0.69
CA SER A 56 3.75 -15.20 1.68
C SER A 56 3.35 -14.39 2.89
N HIS A 57 2.60 -15.03 3.79
CA HIS A 57 2.23 -14.42 5.05
C HIS A 57 3.48 -14.01 5.85
N HIS A 58 4.51 -14.83 5.81
CA HIS A 58 5.77 -14.54 6.52
C HIS A 58 6.42 -13.26 5.98
N VAL A 59 6.48 -13.12 4.66
CA VAL A 59 7.02 -11.91 4.03
C VAL A 59 6.16 -10.69 4.36
N LEU A 60 4.84 -10.88 4.39
CA LEU A 60 3.93 -9.80 4.77
C LEU A 60 4.22 -9.27 6.18
N LEU A 61 4.46 -10.18 7.13
CA LEU A 61 4.80 -9.77 8.49
C LEU A 61 6.07 -8.94 8.52
N ASP A 62 7.08 -9.33 7.75
CA ASP A 62 8.33 -8.58 7.68
C ASP A 62 8.10 -7.18 7.10
N ILE A 63 7.25 -7.09 6.08
CA ILE A 63 6.91 -5.81 5.47
C ILE A 63 6.16 -4.93 6.47
N GLU A 64 5.20 -5.50 7.18
CA GLU A 64 4.44 -4.74 8.18
C GLU A 64 5.34 -4.19 9.27
N LEU A 65 6.30 -4.98 9.74
CA LEU A 65 7.26 -4.52 10.75
C LEU A 65 8.13 -3.39 10.21
N ALA A 66 8.59 -3.51 8.96
CA ALA A 66 9.42 -2.48 8.36
C ALA A 66 8.65 -1.16 8.18
N LEU A 67 7.37 -1.26 7.80
CA LEU A 67 6.52 -0.07 7.68
C LEU A 67 6.25 0.57 9.04
N ASP A 68 6.04 -0.26 10.07
CA ASP A 68 5.83 0.21 11.43
C ASP A 68 7.04 1.00 11.94
N ASP A 69 8.23 0.57 11.56
CA ASP A 69 9.48 1.22 11.98
C ASP A 69 9.62 2.63 11.41
N LEU A 70 8.84 2.99 10.40
CA LEU A 70 8.85 4.35 9.87
C LEU A 70 8.23 5.36 10.83
N LEU A 71 7.44 4.89 11.79
CA LEU A 71 6.80 5.73 12.81
C LEU A 71 5.94 6.84 12.21
N LEU A 72 5.27 6.54 11.10
CA LEU A 72 4.37 7.50 10.47
C LEU A 72 3.07 7.62 11.28
N PRO A 73 2.40 8.77 11.23
CA PRO A 73 1.20 9.00 12.04
C PRO A 73 -0.06 8.41 11.38
N TYR A 74 0.07 7.36 10.59
CA TYR A 74 -1.05 6.72 9.92
C TYR A 74 -1.10 5.26 10.29
N LYS A 75 -2.32 4.74 10.46
CA LYS A 75 -2.52 3.31 10.53
C LYS A 75 -2.46 2.76 9.11
N MET A 76 -1.70 1.69 8.92
CA MET A 76 -1.55 1.06 7.61
C MET A 76 -2.16 -0.32 7.64
N ASP A 77 -3.08 -0.58 6.71
CA ASP A 77 -3.70 -1.88 6.54
C ASP A 77 -3.11 -2.49 5.27
N VAL A 78 -2.25 -3.48 5.43
CA VAL A 78 -1.50 -4.08 4.33
C VAL A 78 -1.92 -5.52 4.16
N SER A 79 -2.23 -5.89 2.93
CA SER A 79 -2.67 -7.25 2.60
C SER A 79 -1.94 -7.75 1.36
N LEU A 80 -2.05 -9.06 1.12
CA LEU A 80 -1.58 -9.65 -0.12
C LEU A 80 -2.77 -9.80 -1.07
N HIS A 81 -2.65 -9.28 -2.28
CA HIS A 81 -3.75 -9.28 -3.23
C HIS A 81 -4.27 -10.69 -3.51
N HIS A 82 -3.36 -11.66 -3.65
CA HIS A 82 -3.77 -13.04 -3.97
C HIS A 82 -4.42 -13.76 -2.79
N HIS A 83 -4.41 -13.17 -1.59
CA HIS A 83 -5.13 -13.70 -0.43
C HIS A 83 -6.51 -13.08 -0.26
N LEU A 84 -6.83 -12.05 -1.05
CA LEU A 84 -8.15 -11.43 -0.98
C LEU A 84 -9.16 -12.36 -1.65
N ASP A 85 -10.19 -12.74 -0.88
CA ASP A 85 -11.21 -13.65 -1.36
C ASP A 85 -12.62 -13.05 -1.34
N ASN A 86 -12.76 -11.85 -0.79
CA ASN A 86 -14.04 -11.15 -0.75
C ASN A 86 -14.32 -10.51 -2.11
N PRO A 87 -15.37 -10.95 -2.83
CA PRO A 87 -15.64 -10.40 -4.17
C PRO A 87 -15.90 -8.89 -4.17
N GLN A 88 -16.54 -8.37 -3.13
CA GLN A 88 -16.82 -6.94 -3.05
C GLN A 88 -15.53 -6.14 -2.89
N LEU A 89 -14.61 -6.64 -2.07
CA LEU A 89 -13.34 -5.97 -1.88
C LEU A 89 -12.48 -6.04 -3.15
N LEU A 90 -12.45 -7.19 -3.82
CA LEU A 90 -11.73 -7.33 -5.08
C LEU A 90 -12.27 -6.38 -6.14
N ASP A 91 -13.58 -6.25 -6.23
CA ASP A 91 -14.21 -5.32 -7.15
C ASP A 91 -13.84 -3.87 -6.80
N HIS A 92 -13.87 -3.52 -5.51
CA HIS A 92 -13.50 -2.19 -5.05
C HIS A 92 -12.05 -1.86 -5.45
N VAL A 93 -11.13 -2.79 -5.20
CA VAL A 93 -9.71 -2.60 -5.54
C VAL A 93 -9.55 -2.42 -7.05
N ALA A 94 -10.28 -3.20 -7.84
CA ALA A 94 -10.19 -3.11 -9.31
C ALA A 94 -10.70 -1.77 -9.84
N ARG A 95 -11.77 -1.23 -9.24
CA ARG A 95 -12.39 0.00 -9.74
C ARG A 95 -11.75 1.26 -9.16
N VAL A 96 -11.37 1.23 -7.90
CA VAL A 96 -10.94 2.41 -7.14
C VAL A 96 -9.43 2.42 -6.94
N GLY A 97 -8.80 1.24 -6.94
CA GLY A 97 -7.39 1.12 -6.64
C GLY A 97 -6.51 1.93 -7.58
N ARG A 98 -5.43 2.47 -7.02
CA ARG A 98 -4.42 3.23 -7.76
C ARG A 98 -3.05 2.62 -7.50
N GLN A 99 -2.20 2.63 -8.52
CA GLN A 99 -0.84 2.18 -8.33
C GLN A 99 -0.11 3.12 -7.37
N PHE A 100 0.37 2.56 -6.27
CA PHE A 100 1.13 3.31 -5.28
C PHE A 100 2.64 3.09 -5.43
N TYR A 101 3.02 1.87 -5.81
CA TYR A 101 4.41 1.48 -5.98
C TYR A 101 4.51 0.41 -7.05
N LYS A 102 5.54 0.48 -7.86
CA LYS A 102 5.85 -0.55 -8.85
C LYS A 102 7.35 -0.77 -8.87
N ALA A 103 7.76 -2.03 -8.78
CA ALA A 103 9.18 -2.38 -8.84
C ALA A 103 9.73 -2.09 -10.24
N GLU A 104 10.93 -1.54 -10.27
CA GLU A 104 11.66 -1.32 -11.53
C GLU A 104 12.43 -2.58 -11.89
N ARG A 105 12.08 -3.17 -13.03
CA ARG A 105 12.74 -4.38 -13.51
C ARG A 105 12.74 -4.43 -15.00
#